data_a8b8e0c056edd9066a68c15b569ca9f8
#
_entry.id   a8b8e0c056edd9066a68c15b569ca9f8
#
_cell.length_a   1.000
_cell.length_b   1.000
_cell.length_c   1.000
_cell.angle_alpha   90.00
_cell.angle_beta   90.00
_cell.angle_gamma   90.00
#
_symmetry.space_group_name_H-M   'P 1'
#
loop_
_entity.id
_entity.type
_entity.pdbx_description
1 polymer ?
#
loop_
_entity_poly.entity_id
_entity_poly.type
_entity_poly.pdbx_seq_one_letter_code
_entity_poly.pdbx_strand_id
1 'polypeptide(L)'
;MCNNSDRERSSQNSSNFKKNLPDDFHAVIFTGGLFAPPQNTKKYWAETGQPDFIAAADSGLEICDLYCEFYKNEYDFFPDIITGDFDSLNSSALIEKYKIKPDVFPCDKDFTDTELAVAFVYKEAQKHGVKNPHITLVGGDGGRTDHLLNIYDSFAAEKHVSVWLAKEQGLYLLKDGFNCDIFELGIEDIVSVARTSASRTKGALRSEGLVWEANCFRKDGMPSLSNRISQEFYNLSKPVKLCAKGADFLVIVPLSAVVIMSKFEC
;
A
#
# COMPACT_ATOMS: atom_id res chain seq x y z
N MET A 1 10.59 28.68 22.75
CA MET A 1 11.85 27.94 22.56
C MET A 1 11.57 26.52 23.09
N CYS A 2 11.08 25.62 22.24
CA CYS A 2 10.98 24.21 22.57
C CYS A 2 12.12 23.51 21.82
N ASN A 3 13.00 22.91 22.58
CA ASN A 3 14.21 22.26 22.12
C ASN A 3 13.88 21.01 21.27
N ASN A 4 14.55 20.90 20.13
CA ASN A 4 14.52 19.74 19.21
C ASN A 4 15.19 18.47 19.81
N SER A 5 15.49 18.43 21.10
CA SER A 5 16.18 17.33 21.77
C SER A 5 15.28 16.31 22.47
N ASP A 6 13.95 16.50 22.51
CA ASP A 6 13.05 15.62 23.28
C ASP A 6 12.25 14.63 22.42
N ARG A 7 12.65 14.40 21.17
CA ARG A 7 12.13 13.29 20.34
C ARG A 7 12.99 12.04 20.45
N GLU A 8 13.42 11.67 21.64
CA GLU A 8 13.59 10.26 21.94
C GLU A 8 12.20 9.65 21.95
N ARG A 9 11.79 9.08 20.79
CA ARG A 9 10.59 8.24 20.70
C ARG A 9 10.65 7.31 21.89
N SER A 10 9.66 7.39 22.76
CA SER A 10 9.56 6.54 23.94
C SER A 10 9.52 5.08 23.49
N SER A 11 10.70 4.46 23.44
CA SER A 11 10.95 3.07 23.05
C SER A 11 10.45 2.06 24.12
N GLN A 12 9.47 2.43 24.93
CA GLN A 12 9.07 1.61 26.09
C GLN A 12 7.64 1.09 26.06
N ASN A 13 6.84 1.23 24.97
CA ASN A 13 5.54 0.57 24.90
C ASN A 13 5.23 -0.14 23.59
N SER A 14 6.22 -0.50 22.78
CA SER A 14 6.04 -1.38 21.61
C SER A 14 6.20 -2.85 21.97
N SER A 15 5.44 -3.31 22.99
CA SER A 15 5.40 -4.74 23.30
C SER A 15 4.44 -5.46 22.35
N ASN A 16 5.01 -6.22 21.41
CA ASN A 16 4.42 -7.43 20.82
C ASN A 16 3.33 -7.33 19.75
N PHE A 17 3.24 -6.28 18.94
CA PHE A 17 2.61 -6.45 17.64
C PHE A 17 3.64 -7.01 16.65
N LYS A 18 3.60 -8.33 16.40
CA LYS A 18 4.32 -8.93 15.28
C LYS A 18 3.77 -8.27 14.02
N LYS A 19 4.58 -7.44 13.35
CA LYS A 19 4.26 -6.95 12.00
C LYS A 19 4.12 -8.19 11.10
N ASN A 20 2.95 -8.43 10.53
CA ASN A 20 2.75 -9.47 9.52
C ASN A 20 3.28 -9.03 8.14
N LEU A 21 4.32 -8.20 8.14
CA LEU A 21 4.95 -7.70 6.92
C LEU A 21 6.19 -8.52 6.58
N PRO A 22 6.42 -8.82 5.30
CA PRO A 22 7.58 -9.59 4.86
C PRO A 22 8.91 -8.83 5.01
N ASP A 23 8.87 -7.52 5.21
CA ASP A 23 10.03 -6.62 5.27
C ASP A 23 10.06 -5.84 6.59
N ASP A 24 11.28 -5.56 7.11
CA ASP A 24 11.49 -4.95 8.42
C ASP A 24 11.27 -3.43 8.47
N PHE A 25 10.93 -2.77 7.34
CA PHE A 25 10.71 -1.34 7.25
C PHE A 25 9.41 -1.05 6.49
N HIS A 26 8.44 -0.48 7.19
CA HIS A 26 7.14 -0.12 6.64
C HIS A 26 7.02 1.41 6.48
N ALA A 27 6.82 1.86 5.26
CA ALA A 27 6.56 3.26 4.97
C ALA A 27 5.15 3.47 4.39
N VAL A 28 4.60 4.64 4.67
CA VAL A 28 3.32 5.09 4.09
C VAL A 28 3.55 6.35 3.28
N ILE A 29 2.98 6.38 2.09
CA ILE A 29 2.97 7.55 1.22
C ILE A 29 1.52 7.98 1.03
N PHE A 30 1.22 9.21 1.42
CA PHE A 30 -0.05 9.85 1.09
C PHE A 30 0.12 10.68 -0.19
N THR A 31 -0.74 10.47 -1.17
CA THR A 31 -0.75 11.21 -2.44
C THR A 31 -2.16 11.72 -2.74
N GLY A 32 -2.27 12.82 -3.48
CA GLY A 32 -3.56 13.44 -3.81
C GLY A 32 -4.50 12.52 -4.59
N GLY A 33 -5.76 12.91 -4.74
CA GLY A 33 -6.80 12.14 -5.42
C GLY A 33 -7.80 11.49 -4.47
N LEU A 34 -8.66 10.59 -4.98
CA LEU A 34 -9.54 9.80 -4.13
C LEU A 34 -8.72 8.82 -3.30
N PHE A 35 -9.17 8.54 -2.09
CA PHE A 35 -8.40 7.75 -1.12
C PHE A 35 -9.29 6.84 -0.28
N ALA A 36 -8.71 5.81 0.30
CA ALA A 36 -9.36 4.96 1.30
C ALA A 36 -9.67 5.79 2.56
N PRO A 37 -10.95 5.94 2.96
CA PRO A 37 -11.27 6.65 4.19
C PRO A 37 -10.63 5.96 5.41
N PRO A 38 -10.09 6.70 6.41
CA PRO A 38 -9.40 6.11 7.55
C PRO A 38 -10.21 5.02 8.27
N GLN A 39 -11.54 5.20 8.40
CA GLN A 39 -12.41 4.21 9.04
C GLN A 39 -12.45 2.86 8.32
N ASN A 40 -12.19 2.83 7.00
CA ASN A 40 -12.22 1.62 6.19
C ASN A 40 -10.87 0.88 6.18
N THR A 41 -9.81 1.50 6.70
CA THR A 41 -8.45 0.95 6.73
C THR A 41 -8.04 0.40 8.09
N LYS A 42 -8.95 0.38 9.08
CA LYS A 42 -8.66 -0.09 10.45
C LYS A 42 -8.06 -1.49 10.51
N LYS A 43 -8.63 -2.43 9.75
CA LYS A 43 -8.11 -3.81 9.70
C LYS A 43 -6.70 -3.86 9.13
N TYR A 44 -6.46 -3.11 8.07
CA TYR A 44 -5.13 -3.02 7.47
C TYR A 44 -4.07 -2.56 8.48
N TRP A 45 -4.34 -1.46 9.22
CA TRP A 45 -3.39 -0.97 10.21
C TRP A 45 -3.28 -1.88 11.45
N ALA A 46 -4.35 -2.58 11.81
CA ALA A 46 -4.28 -3.59 12.88
C ALA A 46 -3.33 -4.73 12.54
N GLU A 47 -3.22 -5.13 11.26
CA GLU A 47 -2.31 -6.18 10.79
C GLU A 47 -0.89 -5.68 10.54
N THR A 48 -0.73 -4.46 10.01
CA THR A 48 0.57 -3.93 9.61
C THR A 48 1.26 -3.12 10.70
N GLY A 49 0.50 -2.57 11.65
CA GLY A 49 1.02 -1.78 12.77
C GLY A 49 1.43 -0.36 12.39
N GLN A 50 2.16 0.29 13.31
CA GLN A 50 2.70 1.63 13.13
C GLN A 50 3.71 1.68 12.00
N PRO A 51 3.58 2.61 11.04
CA PRO A 51 4.61 2.85 10.03
C PRO A 51 5.91 3.36 10.65
N ASP A 52 7.04 2.99 10.05
CA ASP A 52 8.38 3.48 10.44
C ASP A 52 8.69 4.84 9.80
N PHE A 53 8.06 5.15 8.65
CA PHE A 53 8.27 6.39 7.91
C PHE A 53 7.00 6.80 7.16
N ILE A 54 6.71 8.09 7.16
CA ILE A 54 5.51 8.67 6.54
C ILE A 54 5.91 9.83 5.62
N ALA A 55 5.53 9.72 4.35
CA ALA A 55 5.70 10.77 3.37
C ALA A 55 4.33 11.31 2.92
N ALA A 56 4.24 12.62 2.71
CA ALA A 56 3.09 13.25 2.09
C ALA A 56 3.53 13.94 0.79
N ALA A 57 2.91 13.56 -0.32
CA ALA A 57 3.20 14.08 -1.64
C ALA A 57 2.09 15.05 -2.06
N ASP A 58 2.46 16.34 -2.20
CA ASP A 58 1.58 17.42 -2.63
C ASP A 58 0.26 17.45 -1.81
N SER A 59 -0.91 17.46 -2.45
CA SER A 59 -2.23 17.43 -1.79
C SER A 59 -2.49 16.17 -0.94
N GLY A 60 -1.62 15.17 -1.01
CA GLY A 60 -1.61 14.04 -0.08
C GLY A 60 -1.40 14.44 1.39
N LEU A 61 -0.89 15.65 1.66
CA LEU A 61 -0.78 16.20 3.01
C LEU A 61 -2.15 16.37 3.67
N GLU A 62 -3.19 16.73 2.90
CA GLU A 62 -4.56 16.84 3.42
C GLU A 62 -5.11 15.47 3.85
N ILE A 63 -4.80 14.42 3.09
CA ILE A 63 -5.18 13.05 3.41
C ILE A 63 -4.43 12.56 4.65
N CYS A 64 -3.12 12.83 4.73
CA CYS A 64 -2.30 12.53 5.88
C CYS A 64 -2.87 13.17 7.15
N ASP A 65 -3.30 14.44 7.08
CA ASP A 65 -3.91 15.16 8.20
C ASP A 65 -5.21 14.49 8.70
N LEU A 66 -6.06 14.02 7.78
CA LEU A 66 -7.26 13.26 8.14
C LEU A 66 -6.92 11.95 8.87
N TYR A 67 -5.88 11.24 8.43
CA TYR A 67 -5.39 10.03 9.09
C TYR A 67 -4.80 10.34 10.47
N CYS A 68 -4.01 11.41 10.60
CA CYS A 68 -3.49 11.88 11.89
C CYS A 68 -4.63 12.11 12.90
N GLU A 69 -5.65 12.85 12.50
CA GLU A 69 -6.78 13.16 13.41
C GLU A 69 -7.60 11.92 13.76
N PHE A 70 -7.83 11.03 12.80
CA PHE A 70 -8.63 9.83 13.04
C PHE A 70 -7.94 8.82 13.96
N TYR A 71 -6.63 8.61 13.75
CA TYR A 71 -5.84 7.59 14.46
C TYR A 71 -5.04 8.13 15.64
N LYS A 72 -5.17 9.39 16.01
CA LYS A 72 -4.36 10.10 17.01
C LYS A 72 -4.14 9.38 18.36
N ASN A 73 -5.02 8.45 18.72
CA ASN A 73 -4.92 7.68 19.96
C ASN A 73 -4.37 6.26 19.75
N GLU A 74 -4.20 5.82 18.50
CA GLU A 74 -3.81 4.45 18.15
C GLU A 74 -2.47 4.42 17.41
N TYR A 75 -2.30 5.31 16.44
CA TYR A 75 -1.13 5.39 15.56
C TYR A 75 -0.66 6.84 15.40
N ASP A 76 0.64 7.00 15.20
CA ASP A 76 1.24 8.29 14.85
C ASP A 76 1.42 8.38 13.33
N PHE A 77 0.50 9.07 12.66
CA PHE A 77 0.58 9.36 11.22
C PHE A 77 1.22 10.73 10.93
N PHE A 78 2.02 11.26 11.85
CA PHE A 78 2.73 12.51 11.63
C PHE A 78 3.75 12.34 10.48
N PRO A 79 3.69 13.19 9.41
CA PRO A 79 4.59 13.06 8.28
C PRO A 79 6.05 13.33 8.68
N ASP A 80 6.97 12.48 8.22
CA ASP A 80 8.41 12.67 8.36
C ASP A 80 8.94 13.59 7.25
N ILE A 81 8.32 13.55 6.07
CA ILE A 81 8.66 14.40 4.92
C ILE A 81 7.41 14.85 4.17
N ILE A 82 7.48 16.07 3.63
CA ILE A 82 6.47 16.63 2.74
C ILE A 82 7.18 17.00 1.44
N THR A 83 6.70 16.49 0.28
CA THR A 83 7.30 16.74 -1.04
C THR A 83 6.25 17.30 -1.99
N GLY A 84 6.65 18.14 -2.93
CA GLY A 84 5.78 18.66 -3.97
C GLY A 84 6.15 20.09 -4.38
N ASP A 85 5.39 20.62 -5.35
CA ASP A 85 5.45 22.04 -5.74
C ASP A 85 4.40 22.89 -5.01
N PHE A 86 3.47 22.22 -4.32
CA PHE A 86 2.42 22.82 -3.48
C PHE A 86 1.47 23.77 -4.19
N ASP A 87 1.38 23.72 -5.50
CA ASP A 87 0.46 24.53 -6.30
C ASP A 87 -1.01 24.05 -6.15
N SER A 88 -1.21 22.77 -5.83
CA SER A 88 -2.51 22.14 -5.59
C SER A 88 -2.94 22.09 -4.11
N LEU A 89 -2.10 22.55 -3.18
CA LEU A 89 -2.44 22.63 -1.76
C LEU A 89 -3.32 23.85 -1.46
N ASN A 90 -4.55 23.59 -1.01
CA ASN A 90 -5.49 24.64 -0.60
C ASN A 90 -5.12 25.34 0.72
N SER A 91 -4.04 24.90 1.41
CA SER A 91 -3.77 25.38 2.78
C SER A 91 -2.28 25.40 3.13
N SER A 92 -1.66 26.54 3.02
CA SER A 92 -0.38 26.86 3.68
C SER A 92 -0.40 26.60 5.20
N ALA A 93 -1.59 26.63 5.81
CA ALA A 93 -1.80 26.36 7.22
C ALA A 93 -1.41 24.94 7.64
N LEU A 94 -1.56 23.92 6.76
CA LEU A 94 -1.15 22.55 7.05
C LEU A 94 0.38 22.44 7.10
N ILE A 95 1.09 23.10 6.21
CA ILE A 95 2.56 23.11 6.21
C ILE A 95 3.06 23.75 7.52
N GLU A 96 2.44 24.85 7.95
CA GLU A 96 2.77 25.50 9.23
C GLU A 96 2.42 24.62 10.43
N LYS A 97 1.30 23.87 10.38
CA LYS A 97 0.87 22.92 11.43
C LYS A 97 1.97 21.90 11.71
N TYR A 98 2.51 21.29 10.67
CA TYR A 98 3.51 20.21 10.80
C TYR A 98 4.92 20.73 11.07
N LYS A 99 5.22 21.99 10.79
CA LYS A 99 6.55 22.61 10.97
C LYS A 99 7.70 21.84 10.29
N ILE A 100 7.39 21.08 9.28
CA ILE A 100 8.35 20.36 8.45
C ILE A 100 8.75 21.31 7.33
N LYS A 101 10.05 21.48 7.11
CA LYS A 101 10.51 22.19 5.93
C LYS A 101 10.23 21.33 4.70
N PRO A 102 9.33 21.75 3.79
CA PRO A 102 9.03 20.95 2.62
C PRO A 102 10.26 20.84 1.72
N ASP A 103 10.47 19.67 1.13
CA ASP A 103 11.37 19.53 0.00
C ASP A 103 10.63 19.97 -1.26
N VAL A 104 10.84 21.24 -1.63
CA VAL A 104 10.20 21.87 -2.79
C VAL A 104 10.96 21.50 -4.04
N PHE A 105 10.26 20.90 -5.00
CA PHE A 105 10.81 20.59 -6.31
C PHE A 105 10.21 21.53 -7.37
N PRO A 106 10.97 21.87 -8.42
CA PRO A 106 10.42 22.64 -9.56
C PRO A 106 9.24 21.91 -10.19
N CYS A 107 8.23 22.66 -10.64
CA CYS A 107 7.09 22.09 -11.39
C CYS A 107 7.54 21.41 -12.69
N ASP A 108 8.63 21.88 -13.30
CA ASP A 108 9.23 21.33 -14.52
C ASP A 108 10.27 20.25 -14.17
N LYS A 109 9.79 19.03 -13.94
CA LYS A 109 10.59 17.84 -13.59
C LYS A 109 10.02 16.60 -14.25
N ASP A 110 10.90 15.63 -14.57
CA ASP A 110 10.53 14.37 -15.23
C ASP A 110 9.83 13.34 -14.28
N PHE A 111 9.70 13.67 -12.98
CA PHE A 111 9.15 12.76 -11.96
C PHE A 111 7.91 13.35 -11.31
N THR A 112 6.92 12.50 -11.04
CA THR A 112 5.76 12.87 -10.22
C THR A 112 6.16 12.99 -8.75
N ASP A 113 5.39 13.74 -7.95
CA ASP A 113 5.65 13.86 -6.50
C ASP A 113 5.55 12.53 -5.77
N THR A 114 4.68 11.64 -6.24
CA THR A 114 4.57 10.26 -5.73
C THR A 114 5.86 9.45 -6.00
N GLU A 115 6.44 9.54 -7.19
CA GLU A 115 7.71 8.87 -7.52
C GLU A 115 8.87 9.41 -6.66
N LEU A 116 8.91 10.71 -6.44
CA LEU A 116 9.89 11.32 -5.54
C LEU A 116 9.72 10.82 -4.10
N ALA A 117 8.47 10.76 -3.60
CA ALA A 117 8.18 10.21 -2.27
C ALA A 117 8.64 8.76 -2.15
N VAL A 118 8.40 7.91 -3.17
CA VAL A 118 8.92 6.53 -3.22
C VAL A 118 10.46 6.53 -3.16
N ALA A 119 11.13 7.40 -3.91
CA ALA A 119 12.60 7.49 -3.89
C ALA A 119 13.14 7.90 -2.51
N PHE A 120 12.46 8.81 -1.80
CA PHE A 120 12.80 9.18 -0.43
C PHE A 120 12.65 8.02 0.54
N VAL A 121 11.55 7.26 0.46
CA VAL A 121 11.34 6.08 1.28
C VAL A 121 12.48 5.08 1.10
N TYR A 122 12.87 4.77 -0.13
CA TYR A 122 13.99 3.86 -0.39
C TYR A 122 15.32 4.37 0.17
N LYS A 123 15.58 5.67 0.05
CA LYS A 123 16.77 6.32 0.63
C LYS A 123 16.77 6.21 2.16
N GLU A 124 15.60 6.39 2.79
CA GLU A 124 15.48 6.28 4.25
C GLU A 124 15.65 4.83 4.71
N ALA A 125 14.95 3.89 4.08
CA ALA A 125 15.08 2.46 4.37
C ALA A 125 16.53 1.97 4.24
N GLN A 126 17.28 2.47 3.26
CA GLN A 126 18.69 2.14 3.08
C GLN A 126 19.56 2.55 4.28
N LYS A 127 19.24 3.66 4.96
CA LYS A 127 19.96 4.07 6.19
C LYS A 127 19.75 3.06 7.33
N HIS A 128 18.63 2.33 7.31
CA HIS A 128 18.30 1.25 8.24
C HIS A 128 18.74 -0.12 7.74
N GLY A 129 19.50 -0.20 6.64
CA GLY A 129 19.99 -1.45 6.08
C GLY A 129 18.95 -2.26 5.30
N VAL A 130 17.75 -1.70 5.07
CA VAL A 130 16.65 -2.36 4.34
C VAL A 130 16.73 -2.01 2.86
N LYS A 131 16.83 -3.04 2.01
CA LYS A 131 16.93 -2.88 0.56
C LYS A 131 15.56 -2.67 -0.10
N ASN A 132 14.56 -3.41 0.35
CA ASN A 132 13.21 -3.39 -0.21
C ASN A 132 12.22 -3.08 0.92
N PRO A 133 11.89 -1.80 1.16
CA PRO A 133 10.89 -1.43 2.15
C PRO A 133 9.48 -1.87 1.71
N HIS A 134 8.62 -2.17 2.67
CA HIS A 134 7.20 -2.31 2.41
C HIS A 134 6.56 -0.92 2.30
N ILE A 135 6.06 -0.56 1.12
CA ILE A 135 5.45 0.75 0.86
C ILE A 135 3.95 0.62 0.68
N THR A 136 3.21 1.29 1.53
CA THR A 136 1.77 1.49 1.41
C THR A 136 1.49 2.85 0.81
N LEU A 137 0.84 2.90 -0.36
CA LEU A 137 0.34 4.11 -0.98
C LEU A 137 -1.12 4.34 -0.57
N VAL A 138 -1.47 5.53 -0.12
CA VAL A 138 -2.84 5.95 0.20
C VAL A 138 -3.21 7.16 -0.65
N GLY A 139 -4.31 7.07 -1.38
CA GLY A 139 -4.73 8.10 -2.34
C GLY A 139 -4.41 7.72 -3.78
N GLY A 140 -4.39 8.69 -4.68
CA GLY A 140 -4.07 8.49 -6.10
C GLY A 140 -5.18 7.86 -6.93
N ASP A 141 -6.33 7.53 -6.35
CA ASP A 141 -7.47 6.97 -7.08
C ASP A 141 -8.29 8.07 -7.75
N GLY A 142 -9.00 7.72 -8.82
CA GLY A 142 -9.81 8.66 -9.61
C GLY A 142 -8.96 9.67 -10.40
N GLY A 143 -9.64 10.64 -11.02
CA GLY A 143 -9.00 11.76 -11.70
C GLY A 143 -8.27 11.38 -13.01
N ARG A 144 -7.02 11.73 -13.14
CA ARG A 144 -6.24 11.60 -14.39
C ARG A 144 -5.83 10.14 -14.64
N THR A 145 -6.17 9.63 -15.82
CA THR A 145 -5.86 8.24 -16.23
C THR A 145 -4.36 7.95 -16.29
N ASP A 146 -3.54 8.93 -16.68
CA ASP A 146 -2.09 8.80 -16.72
C ASP A 146 -1.49 8.57 -15.33
N HIS A 147 -2.01 9.22 -14.29
CA HIS A 147 -1.61 8.97 -12.90
C HIS A 147 -1.99 7.56 -12.43
N LEU A 148 -3.19 7.08 -12.79
CA LEU A 148 -3.60 5.71 -12.48
C LEU A 148 -2.66 4.67 -13.12
N LEU A 149 -2.29 4.88 -14.39
CA LEU A 149 -1.34 4.02 -15.10
C LEU A 149 0.05 4.07 -14.47
N ASN A 150 0.51 5.25 -14.05
CA ASN A 150 1.79 5.38 -13.35
C ASN A 150 1.81 4.64 -12.01
N ILE A 151 0.73 4.73 -11.21
CA ILE A 151 0.60 3.96 -9.97
C ILE A 151 0.59 2.46 -10.27
N TYR A 152 -0.13 2.01 -11.31
CA TYR A 152 -0.11 0.60 -11.71
C TYR A 152 1.30 0.13 -12.09
N ASP A 153 2.04 0.93 -12.85
CA ASP A 153 3.40 0.60 -13.27
C ASP A 153 4.40 0.65 -12.11
N SER A 154 4.14 1.44 -11.06
CA SER A 154 4.99 1.51 -9.87
C SER A 154 5.13 0.18 -9.14
N PHE A 155 4.17 -0.75 -9.27
CA PHE A 155 4.28 -2.10 -8.71
C PHE A 155 5.32 -2.97 -9.42
N ALA A 156 5.69 -2.63 -10.66
CA ALA A 156 6.70 -3.36 -11.45
C ALA A 156 8.04 -2.64 -11.50
N ALA A 157 8.15 -1.46 -10.90
CA ALA A 157 9.38 -0.68 -10.85
C ALA A 157 10.44 -1.33 -9.94
N GLU A 158 11.71 -0.99 -10.12
CA GLU A 158 12.78 -1.41 -9.22
C GLU A 158 12.53 -0.89 -7.80
N LYS A 159 12.11 0.37 -7.67
CA LYS A 159 11.61 0.97 -6.44
C LYS A 159 10.08 0.88 -6.45
N HIS A 160 9.57 -0.26 -6.04
CA HIS A 160 8.14 -0.57 -6.17
C HIS A 160 7.32 -0.22 -4.93
N VAL A 161 6.03 -0.01 -5.16
CA VAL A 161 4.99 0.05 -4.13
C VAL A 161 4.55 -1.38 -3.80
N SER A 162 4.27 -1.68 -2.54
CA SER A 162 3.84 -3.01 -2.10
C SER A 162 2.32 -3.12 -1.99
N VAL A 163 1.66 -2.06 -1.51
CA VAL A 163 0.21 -1.99 -1.34
C VAL A 163 -0.29 -0.62 -1.78
N TRP A 164 -1.44 -0.59 -2.43
CA TRP A 164 -2.17 0.63 -2.73
C TRP A 164 -3.57 0.56 -2.13
N LEU A 165 -3.86 1.43 -1.17
CA LEU A 165 -5.18 1.63 -0.59
C LEU A 165 -5.91 2.71 -1.40
N ALA A 166 -6.61 2.27 -2.44
CA ALA A 166 -7.50 3.08 -3.25
C ALA A 166 -8.83 3.33 -2.49
N LYS A 167 -9.73 4.13 -3.06
CA LYS A 167 -10.95 4.57 -2.37
C LYS A 167 -11.78 3.42 -1.75
N GLU A 168 -11.93 2.32 -2.46
CA GLU A 168 -12.83 1.21 -2.06
C GLU A 168 -12.12 -0.15 -2.02
N GLN A 169 -10.90 -0.21 -2.52
CA GLN A 169 -10.15 -1.45 -2.72
C GLN A 169 -8.71 -1.34 -2.26
N GLY A 170 -8.17 -2.46 -1.78
CA GLY A 170 -6.74 -2.64 -1.59
C GLY A 170 -6.14 -3.43 -2.76
N LEU A 171 -5.04 -2.95 -3.32
CA LEU A 171 -4.23 -3.63 -4.31
C LEU A 171 -2.92 -4.07 -3.65
N TYR A 172 -2.63 -5.36 -3.69
CA TYR A 172 -1.49 -5.96 -2.99
C TYR A 172 -0.56 -6.64 -3.99
N LEU A 173 0.73 -6.35 -3.91
CA LEU A 173 1.75 -7.01 -4.74
C LEU A 173 2.04 -8.42 -4.20
N LEU A 174 1.57 -9.43 -4.91
CA LEU A 174 1.92 -10.82 -4.68
C LEU A 174 3.15 -11.18 -5.51
N LYS A 175 4.31 -11.22 -4.86
CA LYS A 175 5.61 -11.50 -5.50
C LYS A 175 5.77 -12.98 -5.85
N ASP A 176 6.62 -13.24 -6.83
CA ASP A 176 7.10 -14.60 -7.15
C ASP A 176 7.63 -15.31 -5.89
N GLY A 177 7.21 -16.55 -5.68
CA GLY A 177 7.59 -17.34 -4.51
C GLY A 177 6.83 -16.99 -3.22
N PHE A 178 5.72 -16.25 -3.31
CA PHE A 178 4.86 -15.94 -2.16
C PHE A 178 3.47 -16.55 -2.29
N ASN A 179 2.89 -16.80 -1.11
CA ASN A 179 1.48 -17.08 -0.90
C ASN A 179 0.76 -15.80 -0.42
N CYS A 180 -0.53 -15.74 -0.71
CA CYS A 180 -1.45 -14.72 -0.23
C CYS A 180 -2.71 -15.41 0.30
N ASP A 181 -2.98 -15.26 1.58
CA ASP A 181 -4.21 -15.72 2.23
C ASP A 181 -5.13 -14.53 2.45
N ILE A 182 -6.38 -14.63 1.97
CA ILE A 182 -7.38 -13.56 2.03
C ILE A 182 -8.52 -14.01 2.94
N PHE A 183 -8.68 -13.31 4.05
CA PHE A 183 -9.68 -13.60 5.06
C PHE A 183 -10.81 -12.55 5.05
N GLU A 184 -11.88 -12.86 5.75
CA GLU A 184 -12.99 -11.94 6.02
C GLU A 184 -13.70 -11.40 4.76
N LEU A 185 -13.75 -12.24 3.72
CA LEU A 185 -14.50 -11.94 2.50
C LEU A 185 -15.99 -12.21 2.72
N GLY A 186 -16.84 -11.26 2.32
CA GLY A 186 -18.26 -11.50 2.10
C GLY A 186 -18.48 -12.35 0.86
N ILE A 187 -19.63 -13.05 0.78
CA ILE A 187 -19.92 -13.96 -0.35
C ILE A 187 -20.01 -13.22 -1.71
N GLU A 188 -20.37 -11.95 -1.69
CA GLU A 188 -20.47 -11.11 -2.89
C GLU A 188 -19.23 -10.22 -3.10
N ASP A 189 -18.24 -10.32 -2.21
CA ASP A 189 -17.02 -9.52 -2.31
C ASP A 189 -16.21 -9.94 -3.54
N ILE A 190 -15.79 -8.93 -4.30
CA ILE A 190 -15.03 -9.16 -5.52
C ILE A 190 -13.55 -9.34 -5.19
N VAL A 191 -13.00 -10.46 -5.65
CA VAL A 191 -11.56 -10.73 -5.67
C VAL A 191 -11.10 -10.72 -7.12
N SER A 192 -10.16 -9.86 -7.46
CA SER A 192 -9.56 -9.82 -8.78
C SER A 192 -8.06 -10.03 -8.69
N VAL A 193 -7.49 -10.67 -9.71
CA VAL A 193 -6.03 -10.82 -9.83
C VAL A 193 -5.60 -10.37 -11.21
N ALA A 194 -4.72 -9.37 -11.24
CA ALA A 194 -4.10 -8.86 -12.45
C ALA A 194 -2.62 -9.22 -12.49
N ARG A 195 -2.03 -9.16 -13.69
CA ARG A 195 -0.57 -9.25 -13.85
C ARG A 195 0.03 -7.85 -13.70
N THR A 196 1.21 -7.75 -13.12
CA THR A 196 1.98 -6.51 -13.21
C THR A 196 2.40 -6.24 -14.66
N SER A 197 2.74 -5.00 -14.98
CA SER A 197 3.18 -4.61 -16.33
C SER A 197 4.41 -5.41 -16.80
N ALA A 198 5.31 -5.79 -15.89
CA ALA A 198 6.49 -6.60 -16.18
C ALA A 198 6.17 -8.10 -16.42
N SER A 199 4.99 -8.57 -16.01
CA SER A 199 4.67 -10.01 -15.93
C SER A 199 3.60 -10.48 -16.91
N ARG A 200 3.27 -9.71 -17.96
CA ARG A 200 2.09 -9.92 -18.84
C ARG A 200 1.93 -11.33 -19.41
N THR A 201 3.01 -12.07 -19.64
CA THR A 201 2.99 -13.39 -20.30
C THR A 201 3.72 -14.49 -19.53
N LYS A 202 4.22 -14.18 -18.33
CA LYS A 202 5.09 -15.07 -17.56
C LYS A 202 4.41 -15.58 -16.30
N GLY A 203 4.93 -16.71 -15.78
CA GLY A 203 4.55 -17.27 -14.50
C GLY A 203 3.15 -17.86 -14.46
N ALA A 204 2.84 -18.45 -13.32
CA ALA A 204 1.55 -19.08 -13.02
C ALA A 204 1.04 -18.60 -11.67
N LEU A 205 -0.27 -18.45 -11.58
CA LEU A 205 -1.01 -18.30 -10.33
C LEU A 205 -1.75 -19.60 -10.05
N ARG A 206 -1.74 -20.04 -8.80
CA ARG A 206 -2.67 -21.04 -8.31
C ARG A 206 -3.59 -20.40 -7.31
N SER A 207 -4.83 -20.85 -7.26
CA SER A 207 -5.81 -20.42 -6.28
C SER A 207 -6.50 -21.61 -5.64
N GLU A 208 -7.01 -21.40 -4.44
CA GLU A 208 -7.88 -22.33 -3.71
C GLU A 208 -8.95 -21.49 -3.02
N GLY A 209 -10.20 -21.86 -3.23
CA GLY A 209 -11.34 -21.22 -2.60
C GLY A 209 -12.03 -20.14 -3.43
N LEU A 210 -11.63 -19.92 -4.67
CA LEU A 210 -12.35 -19.04 -5.60
C LEU A 210 -13.46 -19.83 -6.35
N VAL A 211 -14.47 -19.11 -6.83
CA VAL A 211 -15.52 -19.70 -7.69
C VAL A 211 -14.91 -20.18 -9.01
N TRP A 212 -14.02 -19.38 -9.59
CA TRP A 212 -13.25 -19.72 -10.79
C TRP A 212 -11.78 -19.83 -10.42
N GLU A 213 -11.32 -21.07 -10.24
CA GLU A 213 -9.94 -21.30 -9.82
C GLU A 213 -8.92 -20.88 -10.89
N ALA A 214 -7.85 -20.25 -10.44
CA ALA A 214 -6.82 -19.69 -11.31
C ALA A 214 -5.81 -20.71 -11.86
N ASN A 215 -6.03 -22.00 -11.68
CA ASN A 215 -5.16 -23.08 -12.17
C ASN A 215 -5.01 -23.08 -13.71
N CYS A 216 -5.86 -22.32 -14.38
CA CYS A 216 -5.81 -22.06 -15.81
C CYS A 216 -5.88 -20.56 -16.05
N PHE A 217 -4.80 -19.84 -15.84
CA PHE A 217 -4.72 -18.47 -16.35
C PHE A 217 -5.09 -18.49 -17.83
N ARG A 218 -6.00 -17.60 -18.20
CA ARG A 218 -6.34 -17.40 -19.60
C ARG A 218 -5.05 -17.29 -20.40
N LYS A 219 -4.90 -18.11 -21.41
CA LYS A 219 -3.68 -18.18 -22.26
C LYS A 219 -3.34 -16.85 -22.95
N ASP A 220 -4.33 -15.96 -23.04
CA ASP A 220 -4.19 -14.60 -23.57
C ASP A 220 -3.55 -13.60 -22.61
N GLY A 221 -3.21 -14.01 -21.37
CA GLY A 221 -2.60 -13.16 -20.36
C GLY A 221 -3.54 -12.13 -19.71
N MET A 222 -4.84 -12.18 -20.04
CA MET A 222 -5.82 -11.26 -19.45
C MET A 222 -6.03 -11.53 -17.96
N PRO A 223 -6.35 -10.50 -17.17
CA PRO A 223 -6.58 -10.65 -15.74
C PRO A 223 -7.82 -11.48 -15.43
N SER A 224 -7.82 -12.16 -14.28
CA SER A 224 -9.02 -12.77 -13.70
C SER A 224 -9.75 -11.70 -12.90
N LEU A 225 -10.78 -11.12 -13.48
CA LEU A 225 -11.57 -10.06 -12.85
C LEU A 225 -12.91 -10.58 -12.36
N SER A 226 -13.45 -9.89 -11.34
CA SER A 226 -14.80 -10.14 -10.81
C SER A 226 -15.01 -11.58 -10.30
N ASN A 227 -13.99 -12.18 -9.77
CA ASN A 227 -14.07 -13.45 -9.07
C ASN A 227 -14.57 -13.24 -7.63
N ARG A 228 -14.84 -14.27 -6.88
CA ARG A 228 -15.29 -14.22 -5.50
C ARG A 228 -14.97 -15.51 -4.75
N ILE A 229 -15.09 -15.48 -3.44
CA ILE A 229 -14.98 -16.69 -2.62
C ILE A 229 -16.05 -17.70 -3.00
N SER A 230 -15.69 -18.98 -3.05
CA SER A 230 -16.66 -20.06 -3.28
C SER A 230 -17.58 -20.24 -2.07
N GLN A 231 -18.82 -20.70 -2.31
CA GLN A 231 -19.80 -20.93 -1.26
C GLN A 231 -19.28 -21.93 -0.20
N GLU A 232 -18.52 -22.93 -0.62
CA GLU A 232 -17.92 -23.93 0.29
C GLU A 232 -16.93 -23.24 1.27
N PHE A 233 -15.98 -22.46 0.74
CA PHE A 233 -14.98 -21.78 1.57
C PHE A 233 -15.60 -20.73 2.48
N TYR A 234 -16.58 -19.99 1.98
CA TYR A 234 -17.34 -19.03 2.77
C TYR A 234 -18.03 -19.70 3.96
N ASN A 235 -18.77 -20.80 3.73
CA ASN A 235 -19.48 -21.51 4.79
C ASN A 235 -18.53 -22.13 5.84
N LEU A 236 -17.32 -22.49 5.44
CA LEU A 236 -16.30 -23.06 6.31
C LEU A 236 -15.41 -22.00 6.96
N SER A 237 -15.63 -20.71 6.70
CA SER A 237 -14.80 -19.59 7.14
C SER A 237 -13.31 -19.78 6.80
N LYS A 238 -13.03 -20.42 5.66
CA LYS A 238 -11.67 -20.64 5.15
C LYS A 238 -11.21 -19.44 4.32
N PRO A 239 -9.90 -19.06 4.39
CA PRO A 239 -9.37 -18.03 3.52
C PRO A 239 -9.29 -18.47 2.07
N VAL A 240 -9.45 -17.53 1.14
CA VAL A 240 -9.02 -17.73 -0.24
C VAL A 240 -7.51 -17.73 -0.25
N LYS A 241 -6.89 -18.69 -0.93
CA LYS A 241 -5.45 -18.82 -1.03
C LYS A 241 -4.98 -18.60 -2.46
N LEU A 242 -3.96 -17.78 -2.62
CA LEU A 242 -3.30 -17.52 -3.89
C LEU A 242 -1.81 -17.83 -3.75
N CYS A 243 -1.19 -18.26 -4.84
CA CYS A 243 0.21 -18.65 -4.85
C CYS A 243 0.83 -18.25 -6.20
N ALA A 244 1.86 -17.42 -6.19
CA ALA A 244 2.55 -16.93 -7.37
C ALA A 244 3.84 -17.71 -7.64
N LYS A 245 4.06 -18.10 -8.89
CA LYS A 245 5.29 -18.78 -9.33
C LYS A 245 5.75 -18.26 -10.69
N GLY A 246 6.97 -17.75 -10.74
CA GLY A 246 7.64 -17.29 -11.95
C GLY A 246 7.20 -15.91 -12.44
N ALA A 247 6.35 -15.20 -11.67
CA ALA A 247 5.95 -13.83 -11.96
C ALA A 247 5.21 -13.19 -10.77
N ASP A 248 5.17 -11.86 -10.76
CA ASP A 248 4.42 -11.06 -9.79
C ASP A 248 3.00 -10.79 -10.28
N PHE A 249 2.07 -10.71 -9.34
CA PHE A 249 0.65 -10.43 -9.57
C PHE A 249 0.15 -9.31 -8.65
N LEU A 250 -0.94 -8.66 -9.04
CA LEU A 250 -1.70 -7.75 -8.19
C LEU A 250 -2.98 -8.42 -7.74
N VAL A 251 -3.15 -8.53 -6.45
CA VAL A 251 -4.37 -9.02 -5.80
C VAL A 251 -5.21 -7.81 -5.42
N ILE A 252 -6.45 -7.76 -5.88
CA ILE A 252 -7.37 -6.64 -5.71
C ILE A 252 -8.58 -7.15 -4.91
N VAL A 253 -8.79 -6.56 -3.75
CA VAL A 253 -9.83 -6.98 -2.79
C VAL A 253 -10.50 -5.75 -2.16
N PRO A 254 -11.71 -5.88 -1.57
CA PRO A 254 -12.29 -4.79 -0.80
C PRO A 254 -11.42 -4.44 0.42
N LEU A 255 -11.47 -3.20 0.88
CA LEU A 255 -10.73 -2.72 2.07
C LEU A 255 -11.11 -3.46 3.36
N SER A 256 -12.26 -4.13 3.38
CA SER A 256 -12.73 -4.94 4.51
C SER A 256 -12.01 -6.28 4.64
N ALA A 257 -11.36 -6.77 3.59
CA ALA A 257 -10.62 -8.02 3.62
C ALA A 257 -9.31 -7.90 4.39
N VAL A 258 -8.89 -9.00 5.03
CA VAL A 258 -7.57 -9.13 5.66
C VAL A 258 -6.68 -9.95 4.73
N VAL A 259 -5.53 -9.40 4.35
CA VAL A 259 -4.58 -10.01 3.41
C VAL A 259 -3.27 -10.31 4.13
N ILE A 260 -2.87 -11.57 4.12
CA ILE A 260 -1.62 -12.03 4.74
C ILE A 260 -0.71 -12.63 3.66
N MET A 261 0.50 -12.08 3.55
CA MET A 261 1.54 -12.56 2.63
C MET A 261 2.55 -13.41 3.38
N SER A 262 2.95 -14.54 2.80
CA SER A 262 3.99 -15.41 3.35
C SER A 262 4.88 -15.97 2.24
N LYS A 263 6.16 -16.18 2.54
CA LYS A 263 7.06 -16.87 1.60
C LYS A 263 6.66 -18.34 1.48
N PHE A 264 6.89 -18.93 0.31
CA PHE A 264 6.85 -20.38 0.20
C PHE A 264 7.87 -20.99 1.16
N GLU A 265 7.42 -21.83 2.06
CA GLU A 265 8.30 -22.80 2.72
C GLU A 265 8.49 -23.95 1.71
N CYS A 266 9.70 -24.10 1.19
CA CYS A 266 10.10 -25.21 0.32
C CYS A 266 10.22 -26.49 1.13
#